data_d85adcb5d69d20a1c58989745c471a23
#
_entry.id   d85adcb5d69d20a1c58989745c471a23
#
_cell.length_a   1.000
_cell.length_b   1.000
_cell.length_c   1.000
_cell.angle_alpha   90.00
_cell.angle_beta   90.00
_cell.angle_gamma   90.00
#
_symmetry.space_group_name_H-M   'P 1'
#
loop_
_entity.id
_entity.type
_entity.pdbx_description
1 polymer ?
#
loop_
_entity_poly.entity_id
_entity_poly.type
_entity_poly.pdbx_seq_one_letter_code
_entity_poly.pdbx_strand_id
1 'polypeptide(L)'
;MQDAYVDLAEPVLSLSSEAGASYYEMAGGDPVVADITPEEALRKTARWAMAKGNATTGLQLLSGSLEGHVYSVAQDSVQLSAEAEPGATWARRARRNACSFCKMLATREDVYASAESALRVVGRHGRPRGKGKLGDKYHDCCRCLAVAVRPGQVYRPPSYTQQWEEEYVSITREVGTNPDAVIAAWDKKAS
;
A
#
# COMPACT_ATOMS: atom_id res chain seq x y z
N MET A 1 -9.93 -13.98 25.45
CA MET A 1 -10.23 -13.10 24.28
C MET A 1 -9.02 -12.84 23.41
N GLN A 2 -7.84 -12.50 23.96
CA GLN A 2 -6.61 -12.38 23.15
C GLN A 2 -6.26 -13.67 22.44
N ASP A 3 -6.29 -14.80 23.16
CA ASP A 3 -6.03 -16.12 22.58
C ASP A 3 -7.05 -16.45 21.48
N ALA A 4 -8.34 -16.25 21.74
CA ALA A 4 -9.38 -16.47 20.75
C ALA A 4 -9.23 -15.59 19.48
N TYR A 5 -8.67 -14.39 19.62
CA TYR A 5 -8.37 -13.54 18.46
C TYR A 5 -7.18 -14.10 17.68
N VAL A 6 -6.14 -14.57 18.35
CA VAL A 6 -4.98 -15.21 17.71
C VAL A 6 -5.42 -16.49 17.00
N ASP A 7 -6.13 -17.38 17.70
CA ASP A 7 -6.62 -18.67 17.16
C ASP A 7 -7.48 -18.47 15.88
N LEU A 8 -8.24 -17.38 15.82
CA LEU A 8 -9.04 -17.03 14.65
C LEU A 8 -8.20 -16.38 13.54
N ALA A 9 -7.23 -15.56 13.92
CA ALA A 9 -6.43 -14.80 12.95
C ALA A 9 -5.42 -15.67 12.21
N GLU A 10 -4.68 -16.54 12.90
CA GLU A 10 -3.58 -17.31 12.32
C GLU A 10 -3.97 -18.10 11.05
N PRO A 11 -5.04 -18.92 11.03
CA PRO A 11 -5.39 -19.66 9.83
C PRO A 11 -5.81 -18.75 8.68
N VAL A 12 -6.47 -17.63 8.97
CA VAL A 12 -6.88 -16.66 7.94
C VAL A 12 -5.67 -15.95 7.36
N LEU A 13 -4.69 -15.59 8.18
CA LEU A 13 -3.45 -14.95 7.74
C LEU A 13 -2.58 -15.89 6.91
N SER A 14 -2.49 -17.19 7.30
CA SER A 14 -1.80 -18.21 6.52
C SER A 14 -2.39 -18.32 5.11
N LEU A 15 -3.70 -18.51 5.03
CA LEU A 15 -4.41 -18.56 3.73
C LEU A 15 -4.21 -17.27 2.90
N SER A 16 -4.17 -16.13 3.56
CA SER A 16 -3.97 -14.85 2.88
C SER A 16 -2.55 -14.70 2.33
N SER A 17 -1.55 -15.14 3.09
CA SER A 17 -0.15 -15.18 2.63
C SER A 17 0.02 -16.09 1.42
N GLU A 18 -0.53 -17.30 1.48
CA GLU A 18 -0.55 -18.26 0.37
C GLU A 18 -1.29 -17.71 -0.86
N ALA A 19 -2.42 -17.02 -0.66
CA ALA A 19 -3.15 -16.39 -1.75
C ALA A 19 -2.32 -15.29 -2.45
N GLY A 20 -1.54 -14.50 -1.70
CA GLY A 20 -0.61 -13.54 -2.25
C GLY A 20 0.49 -14.18 -3.10
N ALA A 21 1.08 -15.26 -2.61
CA ALA A 21 2.08 -16.03 -3.34
C ALA A 21 1.49 -16.67 -4.62
N SER A 22 0.33 -17.30 -4.51
CA SER A 22 -0.38 -17.90 -5.66
C SER A 22 -0.76 -16.87 -6.71
N TYR A 23 -1.14 -15.65 -6.31
CA TYR A 23 -1.37 -14.56 -7.26
C TYR A 23 -0.12 -14.24 -8.08
N TYR A 24 1.05 -14.22 -7.45
CA TYR A 24 2.33 -13.97 -8.12
C TYR A 24 2.70 -15.11 -9.07
N GLU A 25 2.49 -16.35 -8.64
CA GLU A 25 2.67 -17.58 -9.45
C GLU A 25 1.77 -17.58 -10.69
N MET A 26 0.48 -17.24 -10.53
CA MET A 26 -0.47 -17.11 -11.66
C MET A 26 -0.04 -16.03 -12.66
N ALA A 27 0.69 -15.00 -12.21
CA ALA A 27 1.32 -14.03 -13.08
C ALA A 27 2.59 -14.57 -13.77
N GLY A 28 2.98 -15.83 -13.49
CA GLY A 28 4.11 -16.56 -14.08
C GLY A 28 5.44 -16.32 -13.36
N GLY A 29 5.46 -15.82 -12.12
CA GLY A 29 6.65 -15.65 -11.29
C GLY A 29 6.85 -16.82 -10.33
N ASP A 30 8.02 -16.87 -9.70
CA ASP A 30 8.31 -17.82 -8.63
C ASP A 30 7.76 -17.28 -7.31
N PRO A 31 6.81 -17.99 -6.65
CA PRO A 31 6.15 -17.47 -5.47
C PRO A 31 7.02 -17.59 -4.22
N VAL A 32 6.96 -16.57 -3.37
CA VAL A 32 7.50 -16.61 -2.00
C VAL A 32 6.35 -16.34 -1.03
N VAL A 33 6.14 -17.25 -0.10
CA VAL A 33 5.13 -17.10 0.96
C VAL A 33 5.75 -16.29 2.10
N ALA A 34 5.13 -15.18 2.46
CA ALA A 34 5.57 -14.35 3.58
C ALA A 34 5.17 -14.97 4.92
N ASP A 35 5.94 -14.65 5.95
CA ASP A 35 5.55 -14.96 7.33
C ASP A 35 4.27 -14.21 7.71
N ILE A 36 3.41 -14.85 8.47
CA ILE A 36 2.21 -14.22 9.00
C ILE A 36 2.55 -13.23 10.13
N THR A 37 1.61 -12.35 10.44
CA THR A 37 1.76 -11.40 11.56
C THR A 37 2.09 -12.17 12.85
N PRO A 38 3.18 -11.83 13.55
CA PRO A 38 3.58 -12.51 14.77
C PRO A 38 2.50 -12.48 15.85
N GLU A 39 2.34 -13.56 16.58
CA GLU A 39 1.33 -13.73 17.65
C GLU A 39 1.33 -12.56 18.65
N GLU A 40 2.52 -12.09 19.08
CA GLU A 40 2.61 -10.97 20.00
C GLU A 40 2.03 -9.67 19.41
N ALA A 41 2.16 -9.44 18.12
CA ALA A 41 1.54 -8.30 17.44
C ALA A 41 0.00 -8.44 17.40
N LEU A 42 -0.51 -9.65 17.16
CA LEU A 42 -1.94 -9.94 17.22
C LEU A 42 -2.48 -9.73 18.63
N ARG A 43 -1.79 -10.23 19.66
CA ARG A 43 -2.13 -10.02 21.07
C ARG A 43 -2.14 -8.54 21.44
N LYS A 44 -1.16 -7.78 20.96
CA LYS A 44 -1.08 -6.31 21.16
C LYS A 44 -2.27 -5.59 20.52
N THR A 45 -2.65 -5.99 19.31
CA THR A 45 -3.84 -5.49 18.62
C THR A 45 -5.11 -5.77 19.42
N ALA A 46 -5.27 -7.00 19.90
CA ALA A 46 -6.43 -7.37 20.74
C ALA A 46 -6.49 -6.55 22.03
N ARG A 47 -5.38 -6.39 22.73
CA ARG A 47 -5.31 -5.54 23.94
C ARG A 47 -5.70 -4.10 23.65
N TRP A 48 -5.18 -3.54 22.55
CA TRP A 48 -5.51 -2.16 22.15
C TRP A 48 -7.01 -2.00 21.83
N ALA A 49 -7.60 -2.90 21.06
CA ALA A 49 -9.00 -2.82 20.69
C ALA A 49 -9.93 -2.94 21.91
N MET A 50 -9.59 -3.82 22.86
CA MET A 50 -10.35 -3.97 24.13
C MET A 50 -10.21 -2.73 25.03
N ALA A 51 -9.04 -2.10 25.07
CA ALA A 51 -8.81 -0.90 25.88
C ALA A 51 -9.47 0.36 25.29
N LYS A 52 -9.66 0.43 23.98
CA LYS A 52 -10.23 1.59 23.28
C LYS A 52 -11.72 1.46 22.99
N GLY A 53 -12.25 0.26 22.92
CA GLY A 53 -13.64 -0.01 22.56
C GLY A 53 -14.51 -0.47 23.76
N ASN A 54 -15.80 -0.26 23.62
CA ASN A 54 -16.80 -1.04 24.37
C ASN A 54 -17.06 -2.37 23.64
N ALA A 55 -18.04 -3.16 24.09
CA ALA A 55 -18.32 -4.48 23.48
C ALA A 55 -18.58 -4.40 21.96
N THR A 56 -19.27 -3.38 21.48
CA THR A 56 -19.57 -3.22 20.05
C THR A 56 -18.41 -2.61 19.26
N THR A 57 -17.86 -1.50 19.74
CA THR A 57 -16.75 -0.82 19.08
C THR A 57 -15.44 -1.59 19.16
N GLY A 58 -15.22 -2.37 20.22
CA GLY A 58 -14.08 -3.27 20.36
C GLY A 58 -14.08 -4.36 19.28
N LEU A 59 -15.25 -4.95 18.98
CA LEU A 59 -15.37 -5.92 17.89
C LEU A 59 -15.11 -5.28 16.51
N GLN A 60 -15.62 -4.07 16.27
CA GLN A 60 -15.35 -3.33 15.03
C GLN A 60 -13.85 -3.02 14.85
N LEU A 61 -13.17 -2.64 15.94
CA LEU A 61 -11.72 -2.39 15.92
C LEU A 61 -10.93 -3.68 15.65
N LEU A 62 -11.32 -4.81 16.25
CA LEU A 62 -10.70 -6.12 16.01
C LEU A 62 -10.89 -6.56 14.55
N SER A 63 -12.12 -6.46 14.03
CA SER A 63 -12.44 -6.82 12.65
C SER A 63 -11.65 -5.98 11.65
N GLY A 64 -11.63 -4.65 11.82
CA GLY A 64 -10.89 -3.76 10.94
C GLY A 64 -9.36 -3.98 11.02
N SER A 65 -8.84 -4.34 12.19
CA SER A 65 -7.43 -4.68 12.36
C SER A 65 -7.09 -6.01 11.69
N LEU A 66 -7.95 -7.02 11.83
CA LEU A 66 -7.79 -8.31 11.16
C LEU A 66 -7.78 -8.15 9.64
N GLU A 67 -8.72 -7.38 9.10
CA GLU A 67 -8.75 -7.04 7.67
C GLU A 67 -7.42 -6.39 7.24
N GLY A 68 -6.89 -5.45 8.04
CA GLY A 68 -5.58 -4.84 7.80
C GLY A 68 -4.44 -5.85 7.76
N HIS A 69 -4.40 -6.80 8.71
CA HIS A 69 -3.38 -7.86 8.73
C HIS A 69 -3.51 -8.80 7.52
N VAL A 70 -4.74 -9.20 7.14
CA VAL A 70 -5.02 -10.03 5.96
C VAL A 70 -4.45 -9.40 4.69
N TYR A 71 -4.74 -8.12 4.46
CA TYR A 71 -4.19 -7.42 3.31
C TYR A 71 -2.67 -7.28 3.37
N SER A 72 -2.11 -7.02 4.55
CA SER A 72 -0.67 -6.86 4.71
C SER A 72 0.09 -8.12 4.33
N VAL A 73 -0.26 -9.28 4.90
CA VAL A 73 0.49 -10.52 4.65
C VAL A 73 0.36 -11.00 3.20
N ALA A 74 -0.81 -10.79 2.55
CA ALA A 74 -0.94 -11.08 1.13
C ALA A 74 -0.03 -10.18 0.27
N GLN A 75 0.05 -8.89 0.61
CA GLN A 75 0.94 -7.95 -0.08
C GLN A 75 2.42 -8.27 0.18
N ASP A 76 2.76 -8.71 1.40
CA ASP A 76 4.12 -9.08 1.76
C ASP A 76 4.61 -10.27 0.93
N SER A 77 3.75 -11.28 0.66
CA SER A 77 4.07 -12.40 -0.24
C SER A 77 4.33 -11.94 -1.67
N VAL A 78 3.48 -11.06 -2.22
CA VAL A 78 3.70 -10.48 -3.56
C VAL A 78 5.00 -9.68 -3.58
N GLN A 79 5.26 -8.91 -2.54
CA GLN A 79 6.46 -8.10 -2.42
C GLN A 79 7.73 -8.96 -2.39
N LEU A 80 7.78 -9.96 -1.51
CA LEU A 80 8.94 -10.87 -1.39
C LEU A 80 9.18 -11.63 -2.69
N SER A 81 8.13 -12.11 -3.35
CA SER A 81 8.24 -12.77 -4.64
C SER A 81 8.87 -11.85 -5.70
N ALA A 82 8.41 -10.61 -5.78
CA ALA A 82 8.94 -9.66 -6.75
C ALA A 82 10.36 -9.17 -6.40
N GLU A 83 10.70 -9.05 -5.12
CA GLU A 83 12.06 -8.70 -4.68
C GLU A 83 13.06 -9.83 -4.97
N ALA A 84 12.59 -11.08 -5.00
CA ALA A 84 13.39 -12.24 -5.40
C ALA A 84 13.59 -12.35 -6.93
N GLU A 85 12.78 -11.65 -7.74
CA GLU A 85 12.85 -11.68 -9.20
C GLU A 85 13.72 -10.54 -9.74
N PRO A 86 14.92 -10.83 -10.31
CA PRO A 86 15.81 -9.79 -10.84
C PRO A 86 15.16 -8.98 -11.97
N GLY A 87 15.18 -7.66 -11.87
CA GLY A 87 14.65 -6.76 -12.88
C GLY A 87 13.15 -6.46 -12.76
N ALA A 88 12.49 -6.92 -11.73
CA ALA A 88 11.14 -6.46 -11.41
C ALA A 88 11.16 -4.96 -11.04
N THR A 89 10.17 -4.23 -11.54
CA THR A 89 9.91 -2.84 -11.20
C THR A 89 8.62 -2.72 -10.39
N TRP A 90 8.31 -1.53 -9.92
CA TRP A 90 7.15 -1.30 -9.09
C TRP A 90 6.39 -0.07 -9.55
N ALA A 91 5.07 -0.16 -9.51
CA ALA A 91 4.17 0.96 -9.73
C ALA A 91 3.39 1.29 -8.46
N ARG A 92 3.03 2.56 -8.30
CA ARG A 92 2.11 2.96 -7.24
C ARG A 92 0.70 2.99 -7.78
N ARG A 93 -0.16 2.15 -7.23
CA ARG A 93 -1.58 2.12 -7.57
C ARG A 93 -2.38 2.83 -6.50
N ALA A 94 -2.94 3.97 -6.83
CA ALA A 94 -3.80 4.74 -5.94
C ALA A 94 -5.28 4.43 -6.22
N ARG A 95 -6.16 4.61 -5.23
CA ARG A 95 -7.61 4.49 -5.39
C ARG A 95 -8.17 5.67 -6.19
N ARG A 96 -9.34 5.50 -6.81
CA ARG A 96 -10.04 6.55 -7.56
C ARG A 96 -10.24 7.85 -6.75
N ASN A 97 -10.52 7.73 -5.45
CA ASN A 97 -10.68 8.86 -4.52
C ASN A 97 -9.40 9.16 -3.72
N ALA A 98 -8.24 8.91 -4.29
CA ALA A 98 -6.97 9.20 -3.66
C ALA A 98 -6.76 10.73 -3.52
N CYS A 99 -5.96 11.13 -2.53
CA CYS A 99 -5.53 12.52 -2.39
C CYS A 99 -4.60 12.93 -3.54
N SER A 100 -4.47 14.23 -3.78
CA SER A 100 -3.68 14.79 -4.89
C SER A 100 -2.23 14.32 -4.90
N PHE A 101 -1.62 14.14 -3.73
CA PHE A 101 -0.30 13.56 -3.60
C PHE A 101 -0.22 12.11 -4.14
N CYS A 102 -1.19 11.25 -3.78
CA CYS A 102 -1.23 9.87 -4.24
C CYS A 102 -1.56 9.77 -5.74
N LYS A 103 -2.43 10.64 -6.24
CA LYS A 103 -2.70 10.75 -7.68
C LYS A 103 -1.42 11.10 -8.44
N MET A 104 -0.70 12.14 -8.01
CA MET A 104 0.56 12.56 -8.62
C MET A 104 1.60 11.45 -8.65
N LEU A 105 1.73 10.64 -7.59
CA LEU A 105 2.69 9.53 -7.58
C LEU A 105 2.24 8.35 -8.43
N ALA A 106 0.93 8.13 -8.57
CA ALA A 106 0.40 7.05 -9.38
C ALA A 106 0.55 7.30 -10.90
N THR A 107 0.73 8.57 -11.33
CA THR A 107 1.00 8.90 -12.75
C THR A 107 2.44 8.63 -13.17
N ARG A 108 3.30 8.15 -12.29
CA ARG A 108 4.71 7.85 -12.61
C ARG A 108 4.95 6.46 -13.18
N GLU A 109 3.90 5.67 -13.35
CA GLU A 109 3.97 4.29 -13.85
C GLU A 109 4.89 3.39 -12.99
N ASP A 110 5.63 2.46 -13.58
CA ASP A 110 6.45 1.44 -12.93
C ASP A 110 7.94 1.82 -12.80
N VAL A 111 8.21 3.08 -12.53
CA VAL A 111 9.59 3.61 -12.42
C VAL A 111 10.30 3.29 -11.11
N TYR A 112 9.63 2.65 -10.17
CA TYR A 112 10.19 2.40 -8.86
C TYR A 112 10.98 1.10 -8.81
N ALA A 113 12.16 1.14 -8.17
CA ALA A 113 13.05 -0.01 -8.07
C ALA A 113 12.67 -0.99 -6.93
N SER A 114 11.74 -0.62 -6.05
CA SER A 114 11.27 -1.47 -4.95
C SER A 114 9.87 -1.06 -4.51
N ALA A 115 9.15 -1.97 -3.86
CA ALA A 115 7.85 -1.68 -3.22
C ALA A 115 7.97 -0.52 -2.23
N GLU A 116 9.04 -0.50 -1.45
CA GLU A 116 9.35 0.57 -0.50
C GLU A 116 9.47 1.93 -1.20
N SER A 117 10.20 2.01 -2.31
CA SER A 117 10.35 3.24 -3.08
C SER A 117 9.04 3.70 -3.71
N ALA A 118 8.19 2.78 -4.17
CA ALA A 118 6.87 3.08 -4.72
C ALA A 118 5.91 3.65 -3.66
N LEU A 119 6.01 3.20 -2.41
CA LEU A 119 5.19 3.68 -1.31
C LEU A 119 5.84 4.82 -0.52
N ARG A 120 7.11 5.12 -0.79
CA ARG A 120 7.86 6.14 -0.07
C ARG A 120 7.29 7.53 -0.31
N VAL A 121 7.07 8.26 0.78
CA VAL A 121 6.81 9.69 0.74
C VAL A 121 8.12 10.42 1.00
N VAL A 122 8.67 11.02 -0.03
CA VAL A 122 9.95 11.73 0.05
C VAL A 122 9.66 13.23 0.14
N GLY A 123 10.13 13.86 1.21
CA GLY A 123 10.14 15.30 1.34
C GLY A 123 11.25 15.93 0.47
N ARG A 124 11.36 17.27 0.54
CA ARG A 124 12.45 18.02 -0.08
C ARG A 124 13.81 17.39 0.29
N HIS A 125 14.69 17.18 -0.67
CA HIS A 125 16.02 16.58 -0.53
C HIS A 125 16.06 15.06 -0.25
N GLY A 126 15.05 14.29 -0.66
CA GLY A 126 15.10 12.83 -0.58
C GLY A 126 14.98 12.23 0.83
N ARG A 127 14.67 13.04 1.85
CA ARG A 127 14.46 12.55 3.22
C ARG A 127 13.00 12.16 3.44
N PRO A 128 12.70 11.10 4.22
CA PRO A 128 11.33 10.79 4.61
C PRO A 128 10.67 12.01 5.25
N ARG A 129 9.42 12.28 4.89
CA ARG A 129 8.66 13.39 5.50
C ARG A 129 8.07 12.89 6.82
N GLY A 130 8.51 13.45 7.95
CA GLY A 130 8.05 13.07 9.29
C GLY A 130 8.91 12.00 9.97
N LYS A 131 8.42 11.46 11.10
CA LYS A 131 9.11 10.45 11.92
C LYS A 131 8.75 9.01 11.54
N GLY A 132 7.97 8.80 10.46
CA GLY A 132 7.53 7.49 9.99
C GLY A 132 8.68 6.65 9.45
N LYS A 133 8.58 5.33 9.59
CA LYS A 133 9.46 4.39 8.90
C LYS A 133 9.11 4.36 7.41
N LEU A 134 10.06 3.94 6.59
CA LEU A 134 9.80 3.64 5.18
C LEU A 134 8.62 2.66 5.08
N GLY A 135 7.66 2.95 4.19
CA GLY A 135 6.42 2.16 4.08
C GLY A 135 5.29 2.57 5.03
N ASP A 136 5.55 3.38 6.06
CA ASP A 136 4.48 3.90 6.90
C ASP A 136 3.52 4.77 6.08
N LYS A 137 2.23 4.53 6.25
CA LYS A 137 1.17 5.34 5.65
C LYS A 137 1.18 6.73 6.29
N TYR A 138 1.45 7.75 5.48
CA TYR A 138 1.63 9.11 5.98
C TYR A 138 0.34 9.83 6.38
N HIS A 139 -0.81 9.26 6.08
CA HIS A 139 -2.11 9.72 6.54
C HIS A 139 -3.06 8.54 6.64
N ASP A 140 -3.95 8.60 7.61
CA ASP A 140 -4.86 7.50 7.99
C ASP A 140 -5.76 6.97 6.86
N CYS A 141 -5.89 7.71 5.78
CA CYS A 141 -6.74 7.36 4.63
C CYS A 141 -5.96 6.93 3.38
N CYS A 142 -4.63 6.83 3.44
CA CYS A 142 -3.84 6.41 2.30
C CYS A 142 -3.89 4.88 2.16
N ARG A 143 -4.56 4.42 1.10
CA ARG A 143 -4.66 2.99 0.73
C ARG A 143 -4.07 2.76 -0.65
N CYS A 144 -2.88 3.32 -0.89
CA CYS A 144 -2.11 3.03 -2.09
C CYS A 144 -1.44 1.67 -1.96
N LEU A 145 -1.37 0.96 -3.07
CA LEU A 145 -0.70 -0.32 -3.20
C LEU A 145 0.59 -0.14 -3.99
N ALA A 146 1.66 -0.83 -3.59
CA ALA A 146 2.76 -1.12 -4.49
C ALA A 146 2.36 -2.32 -5.34
N VAL A 147 2.49 -2.18 -6.65
CA VAL A 147 2.19 -3.23 -7.63
C VAL A 147 3.49 -3.61 -8.30
N ALA A 148 3.87 -4.87 -8.18
CA ALA A 148 5.03 -5.41 -8.88
C ALA A 148 4.74 -5.51 -10.39
N VAL A 149 5.72 -5.14 -11.18
CA VAL A 149 5.72 -5.30 -12.64
C VAL A 149 6.91 -6.19 -13.00
N ARG A 150 6.63 -7.38 -13.45
CA ARG A 150 7.66 -8.37 -13.77
C ARG A 150 8.46 -7.99 -15.02
N PRO A 151 9.69 -8.49 -15.18
CA PRO A 151 10.49 -8.27 -16.37
C PRO A 151 9.73 -8.68 -17.64
N GLY A 152 9.72 -7.78 -18.63
CA GLY A 152 9.00 -8.00 -19.90
C GLY A 152 7.48 -7.80 -19.85
N GLN A 153 6.92 -7.52 -18.70
CA GLN A 153 5.51 -7.08 -18.58
C GLN A 153 5.39 -5.56 -18.69
N VAL A 154 4.23 -5.11 -19.13
CA VAL A 154 3.89 -3.68 -19.22
C VAL A 154 2.88 -3.37 -18.13
N TYR A 155 3.18 -2.38 -17.30
CA TYR A 155 2.23 -1.89 -16.31
C TYR A 155 0.96 -1.37 -17.00
N ARG A 156 -0.19 -1.81 -16.51
CA ARG A 156 -1.49 -1.35 -16.96
C ARG A 156 -2.19 -0.63 -15.81
N PRO A 157 -2.09 0.70 -15.75
CA PRO A 157 -2.78 1.47 -14.72
C PRO A 157 -4.30 1.34 -14.87
N PRO A 158 -5.09 1.55 -13.80
CA PRO A 158 -6.53 1.67 -13.90
C PRO A 158 -6.93 2.80 -14.84
N SER A 159 -8.04 2.65 -15.56
CA SER A 159 -8.50 3.63 -16.56
C SER A 159 -8.66 5.06 -16.05
N TYR A 160 -8.99 5.23 -14.76
CA TYR A 160 -9.08 6.56 -14.15
C TYR A 160 -7.73 7.25 -13.96
N THR A 161 -6.61 6.54 -14.06
CA THR A 161 -5.26 7.13 -13.95
C THR A 161 -4.95 8.01 -15.16
N GLN A 162 -5.49 7.68 -16.33
CA GLN A 162 -5.33 8.50 -17.54
C GLN A 162 -5.84 9.94 -17.32
N GLN A 163 -7.00 10.10 -16.69
CA GLN A 163 -7.49 11.43 -16.35
C GLN A 163 -6.52 12.18 -15.42
N TRP A 164 -5.91 11.49 -14.47
CA TRP A 164 -4.92 12.11 -13.58
C TRP A 164 -3.65 12.53 -14.31
N GLU A 165 -3.22 11.77 -15.32
CA GLU A 165 -2.08 12.13 -16.17
C GLU A 165 -2.36 13.41 -16.96
N GLU A 166 -3.55 13.50 -17.56
CA GLU A 166 -3.99 14.70 -18.27
C GLU A 166 -4.06 15.91 -17.33
N GLU A 167 -4.63 15.74 -16.13
CA GLU A 167 -4.68 16.76 -15.09
C GLU A 167 -3.26 17.17 -14.63
N TYR A 168 -2.37 16.21 -14.41
CA TYR A 168 -0.99 16.44 -14.00
C TYR A 168 -0.23 17.24 -15.06
N VAL A 169 -0.34 16.86 -16.33
CA VAL A 169 0.28 17.58 -17.44
C VAL A 169 -0.25 19.02 -17.54
N SER A 170 -1.57 19.21 -17.39
CA SER A 170 -2.17 20.56 -17.38
C SER A 170 -1.62 21.41 -16.22
N ILE A 171 -1.61 20.86 -15.00
CA ILE A 171 -1.15 21.57 -13.81
C ILE A 171 0.34 21.90 -13.89
N THR A 172 1.18 20.97 -14.35
CA THR A 172 2.63 21.21 -14.45
C THR A 172 2.98 22.27 -15.48
N ARG A 173 2.17 22.47 -16.51
CA ARG A 173 2.33 23.59 -17.46
C ARG A 173 2.06 24.94 -16.80
N GLU A 174 1.17 25.00 -15.81
CA GLU A 174 0.77 26.24 -15.13
C GLU A 174 1.71 26.59 -13.97
N VAL A 175 2.08 25.59 -13.14
CA VAL A 175 2.80 25.83 -11.88
C VAL A 175 4.20 25.22 -11.82
N GLY A 176 4.64 24.58 -12.91
CA GLY A 176 5.92 23.86 -12.96
C GLY A 176 5.84 22.50 -12.25
N THR A 177 6.99 21.83 -12.15
CA THR A 177 7.11 20.46 -11.64
C THR A 177 7.38 20.37 -10.13
N ASN A 178 7.29 21.47 -9.39
CA ASN A 178 7.46 21.45 -7.93
C ASN A 178 6.30 20.65 -7.30
N PRO A 179 6.56 19.57 -6.57
CA PRO A 179 5.49 18.71 -6.01
C PRO A 179 4.51 19.44 -5.11
N ASP A 180 4.97 20.37 -4.29
CA ASP A 180 4.10 21.12 -3.37
C ASP A 180 3.17 22.07 -4.13
N ALA A 181 3.67 22.72 -5.20
CA ALA A 181 2.87 23.56 -6.08
C ALA A 181 1.83 22.75 -6.87
N VAL A 182 2.23 21.59 -7.39
CA VAL A 182 1.34 20.67 -8.13
C VAL A 182 0.21 20.17 -7.21
N ILE A 183 0.52 19.72 -6.00
CA ILE A 183 -0.47 19.25 -5.02
C ILE A 183 -1.45 20.38 -4.67
N ALA A 184 -0.94 21.58 -4.36
CA ALA A 184 -1.77 22.73 -4.02
C ALA A 184 -2.70 23.15 -5.17
N ALA A 185 -2.22 23.09 -6.42
CA ALA A 185 -3.04 23.38 -7.60
C ALA A 185 -4.10 22.30 -7.83
N TRP A 186 -3.77 21.04 -7.58
CA TRP A 186 -4.71 19.92 -7.71
C TRP A 186 -5.82 19.98 -6.66
N ASP A 187 -5.47 20.28 -5.40
CA ASP A 187 -6.44 20.42 -4.31
C ASP A 187 -7.46 21.54 -4.60
N LYS A 188 -7.02 22.65 -5.23
CA LYS A 188 -7.90 23.73 -5.66
C LYS A 188 -8.88 23.32 -6.77
N LYS A 189 -8.50 22.42 -7.66
CA LYS A 189 -9.39 21.90 -8.72
C LYS A 189 -10.42 20.92 -8.19
N ALA A 190 -10.17 20.29 -7.04
CA ALA A 190 -11.04 19.30 -6.41
C ALA A 190 -12.06 19.90 -5.43
N SER A 191 -11.93 21.19 -5.08
CA SER A 191 -12.83 21.97 -4.22
C SER A 191 -13.92 22.66 -5.00
#